data_f394a7794d0ed309292f8c7f80529f54
#
_entry.id   f394a7794d0ed309292f8c7f80529f54
#
_cell.length_a   1.000
_cell.length_b   1.000
_cell.length_c   1.000
_cell.angle_alpha   90.00
_cell.angle_beta   90.00
_cell.angle_gamma   90.00
#
_symmetry.space_group_name_H-M   'P 1'
#
loop_
_entity.id
_entity.type
_entity.pdbx_description
1 polymer ?
#
loop_
_entity_poly.entity_id
_entity_poly.type
_entity_poly.pdbx_seq_one_letter_code
_entity_poly.pdbx_strand_id
1 'polypeptide(L)'
;MKYLSTILFITLLFFCIKAFAGEEYVCVNGDAMRVISVVYEDIQNQIPCEVNYDKGEGVQTLWNAKSETGYCETKARAFVAKHESWGWSCEVNSQAANAVDLVTDVF
;
A
#
# COMPACT_ATOMS: atom_id res chain seq x y z
N MET A 1 12.51 -33.07 -27.86
CA MET A 1 11.23 -32.52 -28.20
C MET A 1 10.35 -32.28 -27.00
N LYS A 2 10.42 -33.15 -26.03
CA LYS A 2 9.64 -32.99 -24.81
C LYS A 2 10.17 -31.92 -23.88
N TYR A 3 11.34 -31.43 -24.12
CA TYR A 3 12.04 -30.54 -23.22
C TYR A 3 11.84 -29.06 -23.56
N LEU A 4 11.31 -28.80 -24.73
CA LEU A 4 11.15 -27.43 -25.20
C LEU A 4 9.99 -26.73 -24.51
N SER A 5 8.98 -27.47 -24.08
CA SER A 5 7.82 -26.86 -23.43
C SER A 5 8.11 -26.48 -21.99
N THR A 6 9.12 -27.09 -21.38
CA THR A 6 9.46 -26.79 -19.99
C THR A 6 10.24 -25.49 -19.85
N ILE A 7 10.97 -25.12 -20.88
CA ILE A 7 11.81 -23.93 -20.83
C ILE A 7 10.98 -22.66 -21.01
N LEU A 8 9.88 -22.76 -21.73
CA LEU A 8 8.99 -21.63 -21.95
C LEU A 8 8.27 -21.18 -20.69
N PHE A 9 8.15 -22.05 -19.73
CA PHE A 9 7.42 -21.75 -18.50
C PHE A 9 8.21 -20.82 -17.57
N ILE A 10 9.51 -20.83 -17.69
CA ILE A 10 10.36 -20.11 -16.75
C ILE A 10 10.41 -18.63 -17.05
N THR A 11 10.17 -18.28 -18.32
CA THR A 11 10.28 -16.87 -18.73
C THR A 11 9.08 -16.01 -18.34
N LEU A 12 8.00 -16.62 -17.91
CA LEU A 12 6.78 -15.89 -17.57
C LEU A 12 6.73 -15.42 -16.13
N LEU A 13 7.73 -15.75 -15.33
CA LEU A 13 7.71 -15.49 -13.91
C LEU A 13 8.41 -14.19 -13.50
N PHE A 14 8.85 -13.40 -14.47
CA PHE A 14 9.65 -12.23 -14.15
C PHE A 14 8.93 -10.91 -14.36
N PHE A 15 7.70 -10.81 -13.88
CA PHE A 15 7.07 -9.52 -13.84
C PHE A 15 7.23 -8.94 -12.45
N CYS A 16 8.19 -8.06 -12.32
CA CYS A 16 8.33 -7.29 -11.10
C CYS A 16 7.46 -6.07 -11.17
N ILE A 17 6.48 -6.01 -10.30
CA ILE A 17 5.72 -4.79 -10.08
C ILE A 17 6.58 -3.89 -9.23
N LYS A 18 6.82 -2.69 -9.73
CA LYS A 18 7.75 -1.77 -9.07
C LYS A 18 7.07 -0.73 -8.20
N ALA A 19 5.87 -0.99 -7.75
CA ALA A 19 5.20 -0.11 -6.82
C ALA A 19 5.58 -0.52 -5.40
N PHE A 20 5.88 0.46 -4.56
CA PHE A 20 6.27 0.22 -3.19
C PHE A 20 5.19 0.74 -2.26
N ALA A 21 4.74 -0.12 -1.36
CA ALA A 21 3.75 0.25 -0.37
C ALA A 21 4.40 1.07 0.73
N GLY A 22 3.80 2.22 1.02
CA GLY A 22 4.15 3.01 2.19
C GLY A 22 3.19 2.68 3.33
N GLU A 23 2.60 3.71 3.93
CA GLU A 23 1.62 3.52 5.00
C GLU A 23 0.36 2.87 4.44
N GLU A 24 -0.17 1.90 5.17
CA GLU A 24 -1.43 1.28 4.84
C GLU A 24 -2.29 1.23 6.09
N TYR A 25 -3.52 1.66 5.96
CA TYR A 25 -4.48 1.68 7.07
C TYR A 25 -5.67 0.82 6.72
N VAL A 26 -6.05 -0.05 7.64
CA VAL A 26 -7.24 -0.87 7.49
C VAL A 26 -8.29 -0.34 8.46
N CYS A 27 -9.42 0.08 7.91
CA CYS A 27 -10.53 0.62 8.67
C CYS A 27 -11.70 -0.36 8.60
N VAL A 28 -12.27 -0.66 9.74
CA VAL A 28 -13.41 -1.58 9.82
C VAL A 28 -14.57 -0.91 10.54
N ASN A 29 -15.78 -1.30 10.12
CA ASN A 29 -17.01 -0.87 10.76
C ASN A 29 -18.00 -2.01 10.60
N GLY A 30 -18.19 -2.80 11.69
CA GLY A 30 -18.97 -4.02 11.60
C GLY A 30 -18.32 -4.99 10.62
N ASP A 31 -19.09 -5.40 9.62
CA ASP A 31 -18.58 -6.31 8.58
C ASP A 31 -17.92 -5.59 7.42
N ALA A 32 -17.99 -4.27 7.39
CA ALA A 32 -17.41 -3.50 6.31
C ALA A 32 -15.92 -3.23 6.57
N MET A 33 -15.14 -3.28 5.51
CA MET A 33 -13.70 -3.04 5.58
C MET A 33 -13.30 -2.09 4.47
N ARG A 34 -12.41 -1.15 4.79
CA ARG A 34 -11.84 -0.23 3.81
C ARG A 34 -10.34 -0.12 4.03
N VAL A 35 -9.60 -0.01 2.95
CA VAL A 35 -8.15 0.10 3.00
C VAL A 35 -7.73 1.42 2.38
N ILE A 36 -6.93 2.17 3.13
CA ILE A 36 -6.35 3.43 2.68
C ILE A 36 -4.85 3.23 2.66
N SER A 37 -4.23 3.39 1.49
CA SER A 37 -2.81 3.10 1.35
C SER A 37 -2.09 4.20 0.59
N VAL A 38 -0.84 4.42 0.96
CA VAL A 38 0.07 5.29 0.23
C VAL A 38 1.01 4.42 -0.56
N VAL A 39 1.13 4.68 -1.84
CA VAL A 39 1.97 3.90 -2.75
C VAL A 39 2.98 4.84 -3.39
N TYR A 40 4.22 4.39 -3.47
CA TYR A 40 5.33 5.17 -4.01
C TYR A 40 5.86 4.53 -5.28
N GLU A 41 6.24 5.35 -6.25
CA GLU A 41 7.05 4.87 -7.38
C GLU A 41 8.51 4.76 -7.00
N ASP A 42 8.98 5.65 -6.13
CA ASP A 42 10.35 5.67 -5.65
C ASP A 42 10.33 5.71 -4.14
N ILE A 43 10.72 4.59 -3.51
CA ILE A 43 10.67 4.46 -2.07
C ILE A 43 11.67 5.40 -1.37
N GLN A 44 12.76 5.72 -2.02
CA GLN A 44 13.78 6.57 -1.41
C GLN A 44 13.32 8.02 -1.29
N ASN A 45 12.67 8.51 -2.33
CA ASN A 45 12.20 9.90 -2.36
C ASN A 45 10.75 10.02 -1.90
N GLN A 46 10.02 8.89 -1.87
CA GLN A 46 8.61 8.85 -1.48
C GLN A 46 7.73 9.70 -2.39
N ILE A 47 8.18 9.95 -3.57
CA ILE A 47 7.47 10.61 -4.66
C ILE A 47 7.99 10.06 -5.98
N PRO A 48 7.15 9.99 -7.01
CA PRO A 48 5.72 10.25 -6.99
C PRO A 48 4.96 9.29 -6.07
N CYS A 49 3.86 9.77 -5.54
CA CYS A 49 3.06 8.97 -4.62
C CYS A 49 1.58 9.06 -4.97
N GLU A 50 0.84 8.07 -4.48
CA GLU A 50 -0.60 8.01 -4.63
C GLU A 50 -1.23 7.62 -3.30
N VAL A 51 -2.43 8.14 -3.04
CA VAL A 51 -3.28 7.63 -1.97
C VAL A 51 -4.39 6.82 -2.61
N ASN A 52 -4.41 5.54 -2.31
CA ASN A 52 -5.37 4.61 -2.86
C ASN A 52 -6.39 4.22 -1.81
N TYR A 53 -7.61 4.00 -2.27
CA TYR A 53 -8.74 3.69 -1.43
C TYR A 53 -9.46 2.47 -2.00
N ASP A 54 -9.68 1.47 -1.16
CA ASP A 54 -10.34 0.24 -1.56
C ASP A 54 -11.49 -0.04 -0.60
N LYS A 55 -12.70 -0.08 -1.16
CA LYS A 55 -13.92 -0.40 -0.41
C LYS A 55 -14.39 -1.84 -0.67
N GLY A 56 -13.54 -2.65 -1.30
CA GLY A 56 -13.91 -3.99 -1.71
C GLY A 56 -14.41 -4.10 -3.13
N GLU A 57 -14.43 -3.00 -3.87
CA GLU A 57 -14.92 -2.94 -5.24
C GLU A 57 -13.82 -2.60 -6.23
N GLY A 58 -12.58 -2.67 -5.79
CA GLY A 58 -11.44 -2.25 -6.57
C GLY A 58 -10.80 -1.01 -5.98
N VAL A 59 -9.61 -0.72 -6.44
CA VAL A 59 -8.79 0.36 -5.91
C VAL A 59 -9.07 1.64 -6.67
N GLN A 60 -9.28 2.73 -5.94
CA GLN A 60 -9.43 4.08 -6.50
C GLN A 60 -8.27 4.94 -6.01
N THR A 61 -7.67 5.69 -6.91
CA THR A 61 -6.67 6.68 -6.52
C THR A 61 -7.38 8.00 -6.24
N LEU A 62 -7.28 8.45 -5.01
CA LEU A 62 -7.96 9.68 -4.59
C LEU A 62 -7.09 10.91 -4.68
N TRP A 63 -5.82 10.77 -4.36
CA TRP A 63 -4.85 11.86 -4.42
C TRP A 63 -3.53 11.34 -4.95
N ASN A 64 -2.76 12.24 -5.53
CA ASN A 64 -1.40 11.92 -5.94
C ASN A 64 -0.55 13.17 -5.88
N ALA A 65 0.77 12.97 -5.82
CA ALA A 65 1.72 14.06 -5.88
C ALA A 65 2.95 13.58 -6.64
N LYS A 66 3.46 14.43 -7.52
CA LYS A 66 4.63 14.11 -8.31
C LYS A 66 5.91 14.66 -7.70
N SER A 67 5.81 15.73 -6.94
CA SER A 67 6.99 16.42 -6.44
C SER A 67 6.86 16.96 -5.02
N GLU A 68 5.73 16.80 -4.38
CA GLU A 68 5.54 17.30 -3.03
C GLU A 68 5.68 16.17 -2.03
N THR A 69 6.81 16.12 -1.36
CA THR A 69 7.09 15.12 -0.32
C THR A 69 6.16 15.33 0.87
N GLY A 70 5.60 14.24 1.38
CA GLY A 70 4.71 14.29 2.54
C GLY A 70 3.25 14.55 2.22
N TYR A 71 2.94 14.89 0.97
CA TYR A 71 1.58 15.22 0.57
C TYR A 71 0.65 14.01 0.73
N CYS A 72 1.05 12.86 0.20
CA CYS A 72 0.21 11.67 0.23
C CYS A 72 0.01 11.17 1.66
N GLU A 73 1.06 11.19 2.46
CA GLU A 73 0.98 10.78 3.85
C GLU A 73 0.01 11.66 4.64
N THR A 74 0.07 12.95 4.40
CA THR A 74 -0.83 13.90 5.07
C THR A 74 -2.27 13.66 4.66
N LYS A 75 -2.51 13.43 3.36
CA LYS A 75 -3.85 13.16 2.85
C LYS A 75 -4.39 11.85 3.40
N ALA A 76 -3.55 10.81 3.43
CA ALA A 76 -3.97 9.52 3.95
C ALA A 76 -4.36 9.61 5.42
N ARG A 77 -3.54 10.25 6.24
CA ARG A 77 -3.81 10.37 7.66
C ARG A 77 -5.06 11.20 7.93
N ALA A 78 -5.28 12.26 7.17
CA ALA A 78 -6.50 13.07 7.31
C ALA A 78 -7.74 12.26 6.93
N PHE A 79 -7.63 11.42 5.91
CA PHE A 79 -8.73 10.58 5.47
C PHE A 79 -9.05 9.49 6.50
N VAL A 80 -8.03 8.92 7.11
CA VAL A 80 -8.20 7.97 8.21
C VAL A 80 -8.91 8.64 9.38
N ALA A 81 -8.47 9.83 9.76
CA ALA A 81 -9.11 10.57 10.85
C ALA A 81 -10.58 10.83 10.55
N LYS A 82 -10.91 11.11 9.30
CA LYS A 82 -12.28 11.31 8.88
C LYS A 82 -13.11 10.03 9.07
N HIS A 83 -12.54 8.89 8.70
CA HIS A 83 -13.23 7.61 8.91
C HIS A 83 -13.46 7.34 10.39
N GLU A 84 -12.47 7.65 11.21
CA GLU A 84 -12.63 7.47 12.64
C GLU A 84 -13.73 8.36 13.20
N SER A 85 -13.86 9.57 12.69
CA SER A 85 -14.94 10.47 13.09
C SER A 85 -16.31 9.94 12.68
N TRP A 86 -16.37 9.08 11.67
CA TRP A 86 -17.62 8.44 11.23
C TRP A 86 -17.89 7.13 11.98
N GLY A 87 -17.06 6.76 12.91
CA GLY A 87 -17.27 5.56 13.70
C GLY A 87 -16.49 4.34 13.22
N TRP A 88 -15.57 4.50 12.27
CA TRP A 88 -14.70 3.42 11.82
C TRP A 88 -13.55 3.23 12.78
N SER A 89 -13.09 2.00 12.91
CA SER A 89 -11.91 1.68 13.68
C SER A 89 -10.77 1.41 12.70
N CYS A 90 -9.74 2.24 12.74
CA CYS A 90 -8.63 2.16 11.78
C CYS A 90 -7.34 1.75 12.47
N GLU A 91 -6.58 0.88 11.84
CA GLU A 91 -5.30 0.44 12.33
C GLU A 91 -4.27 0.52 11.21
N VAL A 92 -3.04 0.84 11.57
CA VAL A 92 -1.93 0.83 10.62
C VAL A 92 -1.53 -0.62 10.37
N ASN A 93 -1.56 -1.02 9.11
CA ASN A 93 -1.01 -2.29 8.69
C ASN A 93 0.42 -2.03 8.23
N SER A 94 1.37 -2.32 9.08
CA SER A 94 2.76 -1.95 8.84
C SER A 94 3.59 -3.14 8.40
N GLN A 95 3.06 -3.95 7.49
CA GLN A 95 3.81 -5.11 7.02
C GLN A 95 5.15 -4.74 6.38
N ALA A 96 5.16 -3.64 5.64
CA ALA A 96 6.41 -3.16 5.07
C ALA A 96 7.36 -2.66 6.15
N ALA A 97 6.82 -2.11 7.24
CA ALA A 97 7.59 -1.67 8.39
C ALA A 97 7.89 -2.81 9.36
N ASN A 98 7.15 -3.89 9.29
CA ASN A 98 7.32 -5.03 10.19
C ASN A 98 8.71 -5.65 10.09
N ALA A 99 9.30 -5.63 8.92
CA ALA A 99 10.66 -6.13 8.77
C ALA A 99 11.64 -5.32 9.60
N VAL A 100 11.42 -4.01 9.65
CA VAL A 100 12.24 -3.11 10.46
C VAL A 100 11.92 -3.27 11.93
N ASP A 101 10.65 -3.38 12.26
CA ASP A 101 10.20 -3.56 13.64
C ASP A 101 10.68 -4.87 14.23
N LEU A 102 10.67 -5.92 13.44
CA LEU A 102 11.18 -7.21 13.88
C LEU A 102 12.66 -7.15 14.22
N VAL A 103 13.40 -6.40 13.44
CA VAL A 103 14.83 -6.19 13.72
C VAL A 103 15.02 -5.39 15.00
N THR A 104 14.14 -4.43 15.26
CA THR A 104 14.20 -3.62 16.45
C THR A 104 13.79 -4.40 17.69
N ASP A 105 12.82 -5.29 17.56
CA ASP A 105 12.31 -6.06 18.68
C ASP A 105 13.29 -7.12 19.17
N VAL A 106 14.23 -7.51 18.33
CA VAL A 106 15.24 -8.49 18.71
C VAL A 106 16.25 -7.89 19.67
N PHE A 107 16.35 -6.59 19.71
CA PHE A 107 17.27 -5.89 20.59
C PHE A 107 16.57 -5.23 21.76
#